data_12648fbd1c55eb93106935e511aa3648
#
_entry.id   12648fbd1c55eb93106935e511aa3648
#
_cell.length_a   1.000
_cell.length_b   1.000
_cell.length_c   1.000
_cell.angle_alpha   90.00
_cell.angle_beta   90.00
_cell.angle_gamma   90.00
#
_symmetry.space_group_name_H-M   'P 1'
#
loop_
_entity.id
_entity.type
_entity.pdbx_description
1 polymer ?
#
loop_
_entity_poly.entity_id
_entity_poly.type
_entity_poly.pdbx_seq_one_letter_code
_entity_poly.pdbx_strand_id
1 'polypeptide(L)'
;MRPSSLLPLCGVLNLSSALSTAPINDNPIKNENHIFNVIQDSMRQWGSSLHHNGVSFFLAAVPAGTQFYHGTSKATPVNGTEWLAFEPEHAMVFARPRRGPPPHLSSEDPDTERQEGGHGELRKREHHGPPKVFDENESGYLHTYVAAKDLRLLYLDGMSAAKTSKGTLDSQDAVLFSGAFDDAPGRGGNQENERARMACEMTENEWEGRIDGVLRMEAGFEIILCDFERDLTPVRITQVKQNSEEQRGPRGNRKHGDRDGPHKEGDDKHHGGHGPSKGDDKHHGGHGPSKEDDGKPRGPSGPGGPGGPGGPGGPGGPGGPGGPGGPGGPGGPGGPGGPGGPGGPAHGGPGGGPDSSRWMRAITARYNGIGGNRVSLNFNHFVTAFSHNIDLFQDNSTLPRLANVSPGSRASILAEVTNMIMTQNPADASEDWQAITDMIVTRYSKELSYFGSGSIDSIERLQSEIDRVLSPFIDYSKRDDVAEIERCATQFLPLPSLEGGSIAAQAVHGVASRICSSLLEAGKKQELESAVQVVRDLVGYLDWATWKECRGCAANEICVVPIWPMGSIQDYESPKCKDASSPYDQDGENYWGGMHH
;
A
#
# COMPACT_ATOMS: atom_id res chain seq x y z
N MET A 1 13.60 49.28 -73.60
CA MET A 1 14.32 48.16 -73.04
C MET A 1 13.55 47.70 -71.79
N ARG A 2 12.81 46.59 -71.91
CA ARG A 2 12.06 46.00 -70.80
C ARG A 2 12.84 44.76 -70.32
N PRO A 3 13.03 44.51 -69.05
CA PRO A 3 13.58 43.25 -68.57
C PRO A 3 12.47 42.20 -68.42
N SER A 4 12.76 41.02 -68.90
CA SER A 4 11.94 39.82 -68.83
C SER A 4 11.91 39.25 -67.44
N SER A 5 10.69 39.02 -66.91
CA SER A 5 10.44 38.34 -65.66
C SER A 5 10.53 36.81 -65.88
N LEU A 6 11.46 36.17 -65.23
CA LEU A 6 11.50 34.73 -65.06
C LEU A 6 10.70 34.33 -63.80
N LEU A 7 9.60 33.61 -63.96
CA LEU A 7 8.86 32.95 -62.89
C LEU A 7 9.59 31.64 -62.51
N PRO A 8 9.80 31.38 -61.22
CA PRO A 8 10.27 30.05 -60.81
C PRO A 8 9.07 29.05 -60.77
N LEU A 9 9.22 27.94 -61.47
CA LEU A 9 8.39 26.76 -61.31
C LEU A 9 8.56 26.21 -59.87
N CYS A 10 7.54 26.39 -59.01
CA CYS A 10 7.41 25.61 -57.77
C CYS A 10 7.04 24.17 -58.15
N GLY A 11 8.03 23.28 -58.13
CA GLY A 11 7.81 21.84 -58.12
C GLY A 11 7.16 21.44 -56.82
N VAL A 12 5.91 20.99 -56.88
CA VAL A 12 5.24 20.30 -55.75
C VAL A 12 5.89 18.92 -55.62
N LEU A 13 6.84 18.81 -54.71
CA LEU A 13 7.32 17.53 -54.21
C LEU A 13 6.19 16.88 -53.43
N ASN A 14 5.51 15.91 -54.01
CA ASN A 14 4.67 14.96 -53.30
C ASN A 14 5.57 14.09 -52.41
N LEU A 15 5.78 14.53 -51.14
CA LEU A 15 6.28 13.69 -50.08
C LEU A 15 5.11 12.82 -49.55
N SER A 16 4.72 11.82 -50.33
CA SER A 16 4.03 10.65 -49.81
C SER A 16 5.08 9.71 -49.21
N SER A 17 5.78 10.13 -48.18
CA SER A 17 6.47 9.21 -47.30
C SER A 17 5.37 8.54 -46.47
N ALA A 18 4.90 7.38 -46.91
CA ALA A 18 4.22 6.48 -45.99
C ALA A 18 5.23 6.21 -44.87
N LEU A 19 5.00 6.80 -43.71
CA LEU A 19 5.65 6.37 -42.46
C LEU A 19 5.31 4.88 -42.35
N SER A 20 6.28 4.04 -42.64
CA SER A 20 6.22 2.62 -42.33
C SER A 20 6.20 2.55 -40.82
N THR A 21 5.02 2.35 -40.22
CA THR A 21 4.90 2.00 -38.81
C THR A 21 5.46 0.59 -38.69
N ALA A 22 6.76 0.48 -38.39
CA ALA A 22 7.30 -0.75 -37.88
C ALA A 22 6.55 -1.08 -36.59
N PRO A 23 6.09 -2.32 -36.38
CA PRO A 23 5.39 -2.66 -35.14
C PRO A 23 6.31 -2.36 -33.94
N ILE A 24 5.73 -1.72 -32.92
CA ILE A 24 6.41 -1.45 -31.66
C ILE A 24 6.70 -2.82 -31.03
N ASN A 25 7.92 -3.29 -31.21
CA ASN A 25 8.47 -4.51 -30.62
C ASN A 25 7.67 -5.81 -30.90
N ASP A 26 8.30 -6.77 -31.58
CA ASP A 26 7.74 -8.13 -31.84
C ASP A 26 7.53 -8.96 -30.53
N ASN A 27 7.88 -8.42 -29.35
CA ASN A 27 7.72 -9.06 -28.05
C ASN A 27 6.84 -8.19 -27.13
N PRO A 28 5.52 -8.46 -27.04
CA PRO A 28 4.67 -7.75 -26.11
C PRO A 28 5.18 -7.96 -24.67
N ILE A 29 5.26 -6.88 -23.89
CA ILE A 29 5.56 -6.99 -22.47
C ILE A 29 4.41 -7.73 -21.77
N LYS A 30 4.75 -8.57 -20.80
CA LYS A 30 3.72 -9.17 -19.93
C LYS A 30 3.19 -8.13 -18.97
N ASN A 31 1.94 -8.30 -18.52
CA ASN A 31 1.30 -7.46 -17.50
C ASN A 31 1.21 -5.97 -17.89
N GLU A 32 1.04 -5.65 -19.15
CA GLU A 32 0.91 -4.27 -19.65
C GLU A 32 -0.20 -3.48 -18.97
N ASN A 33 -1.33 -4.13 -18.63
CA ASN A 33 -2.43 -3.55 -17.87
C ASN A 33 -2.01 -3.13 -16.46
N HIS A 34 -1.24 -3.95 -15.76
CA HIS A 34 -0.72 -3.61 -14.43
C HIS A 34 0.31 -2.48 -14.50
N ILE A 35 1.17 -2.48 -15.51
CA ILE A 35 2.15 -1.39 -15.73
C ILE A 35 1.42 -0.09 -16.05
N PHE A 36 0.37 -0.14 -16.88
CA PHE A 36 -0.49 1.01 -17.16
C PHE A 36 -1.12 1.57 -15.88
N ASN A 37 -1.68 0.69 -15.03
CA ASN A 37 -2.29 1.08 -13.75
C ASN A 37 -1.25 1.67 -12.78
N VAL A 38 -0.04 1.12 -12.72
CA VAL A 38 1.08 1.69 -11.95
C VAL A 38 1.36 3.14 -12.38
N ILE A 39 1.41 3.42 -13.69
CA ILE A 39 1.63 4.79 -14.19
C ILE A 39 0.46 5.69 -13.80
N GLN A 40 -0.77 5.22 -13.98
CA GLN A 40 -1.96 6.01 -13.67
C GLN A 40 -2.12 6.30 -12.18
N ASP A 41 -1.85 5.33 -11.32
CA ASP A 41 -2.17 5.37 -9.89
C ASP A 41 -1.03 5.93 -9.02
N SER A 42 0.17 6.06 -9.56
CA SER A 42 1.34 6.58 -8.84
C SER A 42 1.07 7.95 -8.21
N MET A 43 1.44 8.11 -6.93
CA MET A 43 1.22 9.33 -6.14
C MET A 43 -0.25 9.76 -6.01
N ARG A 44 -1.19 8.87 -6.25
CA ARG A 44 -2.64 9.10 -6.07
C ARG A 44 -3.14 8.25 -4.91
N GLN A 45 -3.77 8.91 -3.93
CA GLN A 45 -4.28 8.22 -2.74
C GLN A 45 -5.26 7.11 -3.10
N TRP A 46 -6.19 7.39 -4.03
CA TRP A 46 -7.22 6.46 -4.45
C TRP A 46 -6.65 5.22 -5.13
N GLY A 47 -5.89 5.42 -6.19
CA GLY A 47 -5.28 4.34 -6.96
C GLY A 47 -4.31 3.51 -6.14
N SER A 48 -3.39 4.18 -5.40
CA SER A 48 -2.43 3.51 -4.51
C SER A 48 -3.08 2.75 -3.34
N SER A 49 -4.31 3.09 -2.95
CA SER A 49 -5.04 2.33 -1.93
C SER A 49 -5.71 1.07 -2.51
N LEU A 50 -6.15 1.11 -3.76
CA LEU A 50 -6.76 -0.03 -4.46
C LEU A 50 -5.71 -1.00 -5.02
N HIS A 51 -4.69 -0.48 -5.68
CA HIS A 51 -3.53 -1.23 -6.17
C HIS A 51 -2.35 -1.08 -5.19
N HIS A 52 -2.59 -1.45 -3.94
CA HIS A 52 -1.68 -1.16 -2.82
C HIS A 52 -0.33 -1.89 -2.87
N ASN A 53 -0.18 -2.94 -3.69
CA ASN A 53 1.08 -3.61 -3.95
C ASN A 53 1.61 -3.15 -5.32
N GLY A 54 2.15 -1.93 -5.40
CA GLY A 54 2.60 -1.33 -6.66
C GLY A 54 3.80 -2.04 -7.31
N VAL A 55 4.63 -2.72 -6.51
CA VAL A 55 5.82 -3.49 -6.90
C VAL A 55 6.72 -2.77 -7.92
N SER A 56 6.74 -1.43 -7.85
CA SER A 56 7.42 -0.55 -8.79
C SER A 56 8.20 0.55 -8.09
N PHE A 57 9.25 1.06 -8.75
CA PHE A 57 10.22 2.00 -8.22
C PHE A 57 10.44 3.13 -9.22
N PHE A 58 10.30 4.38 -8.78
CA PHE A 58 10.45 5.56 -9.61
C PHE A 58 11.47 6.53 -9.01
N LEU A 59 12.17 7.24 -9.88
CA LEU A 59 12.84 8.46 -9.46
C LEU A 59 11.83 9.58 -9.34
N ALA A 60 11.88 10.29 -8.21
CA ALA A 60 11.00 11.42 -7.91
C ALA A 60 11.81 12.67 -7.63
N ALA A 61 11.34 13.80 -8.10
CA ALA A 61 11.90 15.12 -7.81
C ALA A 61 10.90 15.96 -7.02
N VAL A 62 11.39 16.64 -5.98
CA VAL A 62 10.64 17.63 -5.20
C VAL A 62 11.33 18.97 -5.35
N PRO A 63 10.67 20.01 -5.88
CA PRO A 63 11.29 21.31 -6.08
C PRO A 63 11.70 22.00 -4.76
N ALA A 64 12.79 22.73 -4.77
CA ALA A 64 13.17 23.64 -3.69
C ALA A 64 12.01 24.57 -3.32
N GLY A 65 11.85 24.86 -2.03
CA GLY A 65 10.74 25.67 -1.52
C GLY A 65 9.43 24.89 -1.28
N THR A 66 9.36 23.60 -1.64
CA THR A 66 8.20 22.76 -1.29
C THR A 66 8.09 22.62 0.22
N GLN A 67 6.87 22.87 0.74
CA GLN A 67 6.60 22.86 2.17
C GLN A 67 6.18 21.48 2.67
N PHE A 68 6.74 21.09 3.83
CA PHE A 68 6.51 19.82 4.49
C PHE A 68 6.25 19.99 5.98
N TYR A 69 5.75 18.94 6.60
CA TYR A 69 5.38 18.92 8.00
C TYR A 69 5.98 17.70 8.72
N HIS A 70 6.37 17.92 9.98
CA HIS A 70 6.85 16.87 10.88
C HIS A 70 6.23 17.05 12.26
N GLY A 71 5.64 15.99 12.80
CA GLY A 71 5.04 15.98 14.14
C GLY A 71 5.96 15.34 15.15
N THR A 72 6.23 16.01 16.28
CA THR A 72 7.19 15.53 17.29
C THR A 72 6.87 16.07 18.68
N SER A 73 7.57 15.56 19.70
CA SER A 73 7.58 16.13 21.06
C SER A 73 8.65 17.20 21.25
N LYS A 74 9.52 17.47 20.26
CA LYS A 74 10.64 18.42 20.39
C LYS A 74 10.19 19.84 20.02
N ALA A 75 10.55 20.82 20.85
CA ALA A 75 10.31 22.25 20.61
C ALA A 75 11.39 22.90 19.71
N THR A 76 12.43 22.16 19.34
CA THR A 76 13.54 22.61 18.50
C THR A 76 13.58 21.81 17.21
N PRO A 77 14.17 22.35 16.11
CA PRO A 77 14.33 21.61 14.87
C PRO A 77 14.91 20.23 15.10
N VAL A 78 14.46 19.26 14.33
CA VAL A 78 14.99 17.90 14.37
C VAL A 78 16.12 17.75 13.37
N ASN A 79 17.05 16.83 13.62
CA ASN A 79 18.26 16.61 12.86
C ASN A 79 18.38 15.14 12.48
N GLY A 80 19.18 14.85 11.44
CA GLY A 80 19.43 13.51 10.96
C GLY A 80 18.26 12.94 10.17
N THR A 81 18.07 11.62 10.25
CA THR A 81 17.01 10.90 9.54
C THR A 81 15.69 11.04 10.26
N GLU A 82 14.66 11.53 9.56
CA GLU A 82 13.30 11.69 10.09
C GLU A 82 12.26 11.61 8.96
N TRP A 83 10.97 11.60 9.33
CA TRP A 83 9.84 11.50 8.40
C TRP A 83 9.19 12.84 8.13
N LEU A 84 8.84 13.10 6.87
CA LEU A 84 8.08 14.25 6.44
C LEU A 84 6.72 13.83 5.89
N ALA A 85 5.68 14.62 6.21
CA ALA A 85 4.37 14.51 5.61
C ALA A 85 4.11 15.69 4.66
N PHE A 86 3.35 15.47 3.61
CA PHE A 86 2.88 16.53 2.71
C PHE A 86 1.74 17.34 3.31
N GLU A 87 0.98 16.76 4.26
CA GLU A 87 -0.17 17.39 4.89
C GLU A 87 0.05 17.61 6.39
N PRO A 88 -0.25 18.79 6.91
CA PRO A 88 -0.11 19.08 8.34
C PRO A 88 -0.96 18.16 9.20
N GLU A 89 -2.17 17.80 8.73
CA GLU A 89 -3.05 16.88 9.45
C GLU A 89 -2.43 15.49 9.61
N HIS A 90 -1.68 15.02 8.61
CA HIS A 90 -0.97 13.75 8.71
C HIS A 90 0.17 13.83 9.74
N ALA A 91 0.98 14.87 9.70
CA ALA A 91 2.05 15.11 10.67
C ALA A 91 1.51 15.31 12.11
N MET A 92 0.34 15.93 12.28
CA MET A 92 -0.26 16.17 13.59
C MET A 92 -0.57 14.88 14.37
N VAL A 93 -0.75 13.75 13.69
CA VAL A 93 -0.92 12.44 14.34
C VAL A 93 0.28 12.11 15.23
N PHE A 94 1.47 12.59 14.88
CA PHE A 94 2.74 12.35 15.58
C PHE A 94 3.15 13.50 16.52
N ALA A 95 2.47 14.65 16.48
CA ALA A 95 2.74 15.81 17.32
C ALA A 95 2.19 15.59 18.75
N ARG A 96 2.83 14.71 19.50
CA ARG A 96 2.36 14.25 20.83
C ARG A 96 3.48 14.38 21.86
N PRO A 97 3.13 14.53 23.18
CA PRO A 97 4.11 14.46 24.25
C PRO A 97 4.86 13.14 24.27
N ARG A 98 6.11 13.16 24.69
CA ARG A 98 6.90 11.95 24.87
C ARG A 98 6.29 11.07 25.97
N ARG A 99 5.88 9.86 25.63
CA ARG A 99 5.44 8.85 26.60
C ARG A 99 6.65 7.99 27.00
N GLY A 100 7.22 8.24 28.15
CA GLY A 100 8.31 7.42 28.71
C GLY A 100 8.64 7.84 30.14
N PRO A 101 9.27 6.97 30.97
CA PRO A 101 9.80 7.43 32.23
C PRO A 101 10.85 8.53 31.95
N PRO A 102 10.92 9.58 32.80
CA PRO A 102 11.99 10.58 32.66
C PRO A 102 13.34 9.86 32.68
N PRO A 103 14.35 10.33 31.92
CA PRO A 103 15.68 9.79 32.04
C PRO A 103 16.08 9.87 33.51
N HIS A 104 16.44 8.73 34.10
CA HIS A 104 17.02 8.72 35.43
C HIS A 104 18.23 9.64 35.39
N LEU A 105 18.11 10.79 36.02
CA LEU A 105 19.28 11.54 36.48
C LEU A 105 20.02 10.57 37.41
N SER A 106 21.10 10.00 36.92
CA SER A 106 22.08 9.36 37.76
C SER A 106 22.63 10.46 38.67
N SER A 107 22.07 10.58 39.88
CA SER A 107 22.75 11.27 40.92
C SER A 107 24.00 10.42 41.24
N GLU A 108 25.14 10.82 40.75
CA GLU A 108 26.41 10.45 41.30
C GLU A 108 26.47 11.14 42.66
N ASP A 109 26.09 10.40 43.72
CA ASP A 109 26.55 10.67 45.05
C ASP A 109 27.83 9.84 45.29
N PRO A 110 28.97 10.47 45.44
CA PRO A 110 30.17 9.79 45.95
C PRO A 110 30.06 9.72 47.50
N ASP A 111 30.37 8.56 48.02
CA ASP A 111 30.54 8.23 49.41
C ASP A 111 29.32 7.76 50.19
N THR A 112 29.17 6.44 50.29
CA THR A 112 28.85 5.80 51.57
C THR A 112 29.45 4.39 51.64
N GLU A 113 30.27 4.25 52.68
CA GLU A 113 31.03 3.06 53.03
C GLU A 113 30.17 1.83 53.30
N ARG A 114 30.73 0.68 52.99
CA ARG A 114 30.26 -0.66 53.36
C ARG A 114 30.05 -0.80 54.87
N GLN A 115 28.91 -1.31 55.28
CA GLN A 115 28.80 -2.13 56.50
C GLN A 115 28.03 -3.41 56.17
N GLU A 116 28.71 -4.52 56.46
CA GLU A 116 28.16 -5.87 56.44
C GLU A 116 27.28 -6.12 57.68
N GLY A 117 26.23 -6.93 57.48
CA GLY A 117 25.68 -7.77 58.54
C GLY A 117 24.16 -7.66 58.78
N GLY A 118 23.48 -8.79 58.64
CA GLY A 118 22.28 -9.05 59.38
C GLY A 118 21.06 -9.62 58.63
N HIS A 119 20.81 -10.87 58.87
CA HIS A 119 19.58 -11.63 58.52
C HIS A 119 18.30 -10.95 58.99
N GLY A 120 17.22 -11.06 58.20
CA GLY A 120 15.89 -10.92 58.75
C GLY A 120 14.76 -10.49 57.82
N GLU A 121 13.85 -11.40 57.64
CA GLU A 121 12.41 -11.24 57.34
C GLU A 121 11.92 -10.64 56.03
N LEU A 122 11.27 -11.52 55.27
CA LEU A 122 10.34 -11.26 54.18
C LEU A 122 9.16 -10.37 54.63
N ARG A 123 9.21 -9.05 54.41
CA ARG A 123 8.03 -8.20 54.44
C ARG A 123 7.57 -7.93 53.01
N LYS A 124 6.34 -8.34 52.71
CA LYS A 124 5.60 -7.88 51.53
C LYS A 124 5.60 -6.35 51.48
N ARG A 125 6.35 -5.78 50.53
CA ARG A 125 6.22 -4.35 50.20
C ARG A 125 5.08 -4.19 49.20
N GLU A 126 3.95 -3.66 49.68
CA GLU A 126 2.99 -3.00 48.82
C GLU A 126 3.63 -1.74 48.25
N HIS A 127 3.97 -1.76 46.99
CA HIS A 127 4.44 -0.59 46.26
C HIS A 127 3.23 0.29 45.90
N HIS A 128 2.80 1.12 46.82
CA HIS A 128 2.14 2.36 46.47
C HIS A 128 3.24 3.39 46.19
N GLY A 129 3.71 3.44 44.96
CA GLY A 129 4.49 4.58 44.49
C GLY A 129 3.60 5.84 44.50
N PRO A 130 4.16 7.03 44.77
CA PRO A 130 3.38 8.27 44.72
C PRO A 130 2.70 8.39 43.36
N PRO A 131 1.49 8.98 43.28
CA PRO A 131 0.83 9.20 42.00
C PRO A 131 1.77 9.99 41.09
N LYS A 132 2.01 9.47 39.89
CA LYS A 132 2.86 10.14 38.88
C LYS A 132 2.25 11.52 38.66
N VAL A 133 2.94 12.55 39.09
CA VAL A 133 2.67 13.93 38.69
C VAL A 133 3.05 13.98 37.23
N PHE A 134 2.06 14.05 36.32
CA PHE A 134 2.32 14.35 34.93
C PHE A 134 2.81 15.78 34.84
N ASP A 135 4.00 15.98 34.30
CA ASP A 135 4.50 17.32 34.02
C ASP A 135 3.59 17.93 32.94
N GLU A 136 2.83 18.98 33.32
CA GLU A 136 1.89 19.69 32.45
C GLU A 136 2.61 20.41 31.29
N ASN A 137 3.94 20.38 31.26
CA ASN A 137 4.79 21.01 30.23
C ASN A 137 5.20 20.10 29.06
N GLU A 138 4.85 18.83 29.06
CA GLU A 138 5.13 17.96 27.90
C GLU A 138 4.07 18.18 26.82
N SER A 139 4.45 18.90 25.76
CA SER A 139 3.60 19.25 24.63
C SER A 139 4.07 18.55 23.34
N GLY A 140 3.14 18.35 22.40
CA GLY A 140 3.47 18.01 21.03
C GLY A 140 3.71 19.26 20.20
N TYR A 141 4.50 19.14 19.14
CA TYR A 141 4.85 20.25 18.23
C TYR A 141 4.68 19.81 16.79
N LEU A 142 4.13 20.71 15.99
CA LEU A 142 4.09 20.63 14.54
C LEU A 142 5.19 21.51 13.96
N HIS A 143 6.18 20.89 13.32
CA HIS A 143 7.23 21.59 12.62
C HIS A 143 6.83 21.78 11.16
N THR A 144 7.08 22.94 10.61
CA THR A 144 6.96 23.27 9.19
C THR A 144 8.35 23.51 8.64
N TYR A 145 8.68 22.80 7.57
CA TYR A 145 9.93 22.91 6.83
C TYR A 145 9.67 23.26 5.38
N VAL A 146 10.68 23.77 4.70
CA VAL A 146 10.74 23.85 3.24
C VAL A 146 11.98 23.13 2.74
N ALA A 147 11.89 22.50 1.58
CA ALA A 147 13.03 21.93 0.89
C ALA A 147 14.05 23.05 0.58
N ALA A 148 15.29 22.92 1.09
CA ALA A 148 16.36 23.89 0.89
C ALA A 148 16.97 23.82 -0.52
N LYS A 149 16.79 22.72 -1.20
CA LYS A 149 17.23 22.40 -2.57
C LYS A 149 16.18 21.53 -3.25
N ASP A 150 16.35 21.26 -4.53
CA ASP A 150 15.59 20.19 -5.18
C ASP A 150 15.96 18.85 -4.55
N LEU A 151 14.96 18.12 -4.03
CA LEU A 151 15.18 16.78 -3.46
C LEU A 151 15.01 15.73 -4.54
N ARG A 152 15.86 14.72 -4.50
CA ARG A 152 15.81 13.53 -5.35
C ARG A 152 15.47 12.33 -4.48
N LEU A 153 14.40 11.65 -4.81
CA LEU A 153 13.86 10.58 -3.97
C LEU A 153 13.66 9.30 -4.79
N LEU A 154 13.70 8.17 -4.11
CA LEU A 154 13.19 6.90 -4.63
C LEU A 154 11.74 6.74 -4.16
N TYR A 155 10.78 6.78 -5.09
CA TYR A 155 9.38 6.51 -4.79
C TYR A 155 9.08 5.01 -4.92
N LEU A 156 8.51 4.44 -3.86
CA LEU A 156 7.99 3.08 -3.81
C LEU A 156 6.47 3.13 -4.01
N ASP A 157 5.99 2.57 -5.10
CA ASP A 157 4.59 2.65 -5.47
C ASP A 157 3.65 1.83 -4.57
N GLY A 158 2.36 2.18 -4.59
CA GLY A 158 1.33 1.58 -3.75
C GLY A 158 1.38 2.05 -2.29
N MET A 159 0.77 1.28 -1.37
CA MET A 159 0.83 1.53 0.08
C MET A 159 2.07 0.89 0.70
N SER A 160 3.23 1.23 0.18
CA SER A 160 4.51 0.56 0.40
C SER A 160 5.11 0.70 1.81
N ALA A 161 4.45 1.43 2.71
CA ALA A 161 4.79 1.53 4.13
C ALA A 161 3.75 0.89 5.06
N ALA A 162 2.63 0.39 4.53
CA ALA A 162 1.58 -0.26 5.32
C ALA A 162 2.04 -1.65 5.82
N LYS A 163 1.92 -1.88 7.12
CA LYS A 163 2.42 -3.09 7.81
C LYS A 163 1.36 -4.18 7.84
N THR A 164 1.20 -4.88 6.72
CA THR A 164 0.17 -5.91 6.54
C THR A 164 0.72 -7.16 5.87
N SER A 165 0.11 -8.31 6.13
CA SER A 165 0.44 -9.58 5.47
C SER A 165 0.08 -9.63 3.98
N LYS A 166 -0.63 -8.61 3.46
CA LYS A 166 -1.04 -8.54 2.05
C LYS A 166 0.09 -8.22 1.06
N GLY A 167 1.31 -7.91 1.54
CA GLY A 167 2.48 -7.71 0.70
C GLY A 167 2.80 -6.24 0.37
N THR A 168 2.20 -5.32 1.07
CA THR A 168 2.47 -3.88 0.89
C THR A 168 3.93 -3.49 1.13
N LEU A 169 4.62 -4.17 2.05
CA LEU A 169 6.05 -3.98 2.32
C LEU A 169 6.99 -4.74 1.37
N ASP A 170 6.47 -5.59 0.48
CA ASP A 170 7.31 -6.48 -0.33
C ASP A 170 8.37 -5.69 -1.14
N SER A 171 8.02 -4.56 -1.74
CA SER A 171 8.96 -3.73 -2.50
C SER A 171 10.13 -3.24 -1.64
N GLN A 172 9.85 -2.82 -0.43
CA GLN A 172 10.84 -2.33 0.53
C GLN A 172 11.61 -3.48 1.17
N ASP A 173 10.90 -4.40 1.86
CA ASP A 173 11.53 -5.40 2.70
C ASP A 173 12.15 -6.55 1.88
N ALA A 174 11.45 -7.05 0.84
CA ALA A 174 11.94 -8.17 0.07
C ALA A 174 12.93 -7.77 -1.03
N VAL A 175 12.80 -6.59 -1.64
CA VAL A 175 13.70 -6.13 -2.71
C VAL A 175 14.80 -5.23 -2.16
N LEU A 176 14.50 -4.03 -1.63
CA LEU A 176 15.54 -3.10 -1.20
C LEU A 176 16.39 -3.68 -0.06
N PHE A 177 15.74 -4.28 0.93
CA PHE A 177 16.45 -4.83 2.10
C PHE A 177 16.73 -6.33 2.00
N SER A 178 16.56 -6.91 0.80
CA SER A 178 16.92 -8.31 0.51
C SER A 178 16.31 -9.33 1.49
N GLY A 179 15.12 -9.05 2.02
CA GLY A 179 14.43 -9.92 2.97
C GLY A 179 14.95 -9.84 4.41
N ALA A 180 15.64 -8.78 4.79
CA ALA A 180 16.19 -8.61 6.15
C ALA A 180 15.12 -8.66 7.27
N PHE A 181 13.84 -8.51 6.92
CA PHE A 181 12.70 -8.52 7.84
C PHE A 181 11.83 -9.78 7.73
N ASP A 182 12.15 -10.73 6.83
CA ASP A 182 11.33 -11.93 6.55
C ASP A 182 11.14 -12.82 7.80
N ASP A 183 12.16 -12.94 8.66
CA ASP A 183 12.17 -13.80 9.84
C ASP A 183 11.80 -13.09 11.16
N ALA A 184 11.34 -11.84 11.11
CA ALA A 184 11.09 -11.02 12.28
C ALA A 184 9.59 -10.84 12.58
N PRO A 185 8.87 -11.88 13.03
CA PRO A 185 7.46 -11.74 13.36
C PRO A 185 7.28 -10.82 14.58
N GLY A 186 6.58 -9.73 14.41
CA GLY A 186 5.90 -9.05 15.50
C GLY A 186 6.67 -8.04 16.34
N ARG A 187 7.76 -7.44 15.91
CA ARG A 187 8.42 -6.32 16.62
C ARG A 187 8.17 -4.96 15.95
N GLY A 188 6.89 -4.55 15.87
CA GLY A 188 6.43 -3.44 15.02
C GLY A 188 7.06 -2.06 15.26
N GLY A 189 7.45 -1.68 16.47
CA GLY A 189 7.88 -0.29 16.76
C GLY A 189 9.33 0.01 16.40
N ASN A 190 10.24 -0.93 16.62
CA ASN A 190 11.68 -0.72 16.35
C ASN A 190 12.04 -0.94 14.88
N GLN A 191 11.21 -1.65 14.11
CA GLN A 191 11.51 -2.00 12.72
C GLN A 191 11.41 -0.80 11.76
N GLU A 192 10.56 0.19 12.03
CA GLU A 192 10.49 1.39 11.18
C GLU A 192 11.76 2.23 11.24
N ASN A 193 12.33 2.40 12.42
CA ASN A 193 13.62 3.07 12.56
C ASN A 193 14.74 2.30 11.85
N GLU A 194 14.69 0.97 11.91
CA GLU A 194 15.64 0.12 11.22
C GLU A 194 15.49 0.20 9.71
N ARG A 195 14.26 0.20 9.18
CA ARG A 195 13.99 0.43 7.75
C ARG A 195 14.51 1.79 7.29
N ALA A 196 14.25 2.84 8.07
CA ALA A 196 14.74 4.19 7.76
C ALA A 196 16.26 4.25 7.76
N ARG A 197 16.91 3.62 8.75
CA ARG A 197 18.38 3.52 8.83
C ARG A 197 18.95 2.80 7.60
N MET A 198 18.42 1.63 7.26
CA MET A 198 18.88 0.85 6.11
C MET A 198 18.66 1.62 4.79
N ALA A 199 17.50 2.27 4.62
CA ALA A 199 17.25 3.09 3.45
C ALA A 199 18.30 4.19 3.30
N CYS A 200 18.61 4.91 4.37
CA CYS A 200 19.60 5.98 4.34
C CYS A 200 21.06 5.47 4.19
N GLU A 201 21.38 4.32 4.77
CA GLU A 201 22.67 3.67 4.50
C GLU A 201 22.84 3.30 3.03
N MET A 202 21.79 2.81 2.36
CA MET A 202 21.82 2.56 0.92
C MET A 202 22.02 3.86 0.13
N THR A 203 21.37 4.97 0.53
CA THR A 203 21.56 6.25 -0.17
C THR A 203 23.01 6.73 -0.12
N GLU A 204 23.70 6.54 0.99
CA GLU A 204 25.09 6.97 1.18
C GLU A 204 26.11 6.02 0.52
N ASN A 205 25.97 4.72 0.78
CA ASN A 205 27.00 3.74 0.45
C ASN A 205 26.81 3.13 -0.94
N GLU A 206 25.57 2.70 -1.28
CA GLU A 206 25.32 1.98 -2.52
C GLU A 206 24.96 2.93 -3.67
N TRP A 207 24.33 4.06 -3.36
CA TRP A 207 23.88 5.03 -4.35
C TRP A 207 24.64 6.37 -4.30
N GLU A 208 25.79 6.41 -3.59
CA GLU A 208 26.75 7.53 -3.59
C GLU A 208 26.12 8.90 -3.33
N GLY A 209 25.08 8.98 -2.49
CA GLY A 209 24.35 10.21 -2.20
C GLY A 209 23.53 10.77 -3.38
N ARG A 210 23.23 9.95 -4.40
CA ARG A 210 22.46 10.39 -5.57
C ARG A 210 21.00 10.66 -5.30
N ILE A 211 20.45 10.11 -4.22
CA ILE A 211 19.11 10.42 -3.73
C ILE A 211 19.17 10.87 -2.28
N ASP A 212 18.20 11.65 -1.84
CA ASP A 212 18.16 12.27 -0.52
C ASP A 212 17.27 11.48 0.46
N GLY A 213 16.48 10.53 -0.04
CA GLY A 213 15.58 9.73 0.77
C GLY A 213 14.61 8.88 -0.03
N VAL A 214 13.63 8.30 0.68
CA VAL A 214 12.62 7.39 0.13
C VAL A 214 11.23 7.98 0.34
N LEU A 215 10.45 8.05 -0.74
CA LEU A 215 9.05 8.46 -0.75
C LEU A 215 8.17 7.22 -0.81
N ARG A 216 7.19 7.12 0.09
CA ARG A 216 6.30 5.96 0.21
C ARG A 216 4.93 6.37 0.77
N MET A 217 3.99 5.45 0.85
CA MET A 217 2.68 5.69 1.43
C MET A 217 2.39 4.68 2.55
N GLU A 218 2.07 5.19 3.73
CA GLU A 218 1.49 4.41 4.84
C GLU A 218 -0.05 4.56 4.81
N ALA A 219 -0.55 5.56 5.48
CA ALA A 219 -1.94 6.00 5.36
C ALA A 219 -2.04 7.25 4.47
N GLY A 220 -1.00 8.08 4.48
CA GLY A 220 -0.74 9.19 3.56
C GLY A 220 0.67 9.09 3.02
N PHE A 221 1.00 9.93 2.04
CA PHE A 221 2.35 9.98 1.50
C PHE A 221 3.32 10.61 2.49
N GLU A 222 4.46 9.94 2.67
CA GLU A 222 5.53 10.34 3.57
C GLU A 222 6.89 10.19 2.92
N ILE A 223 7.87 10.96 3.37
CA ILE A 223 9.26 10.87 2.96
C ILE A 223 10.11 10.50 4.16
N ILE A 224 10.88 9.42 4.06
CA ILE A 224 12.05 9.20 4.91
C ILE A 224 13.16 10.04 4.30
N LEU A 225 13.52 11.16 4.94
CA LEU A 225 14.59 12.03 4.50
C LEU A 225 15.84 11.78 5.35
N CYS A 226 16.97 11.56 4.71
CA CYS A 226 18.15 11.05 5.39
C CYS A 226 18.92 12.13 6.16
N ASP A 227 18.79 13.41 5.77
CA ASP A 227 19.50 14.51 6.44
C ASP A 227 18.63 15.79 6.45
N PHE A 228 17.92 16.00 7.56
CA PHE A 228 17.06 17.16 7.75
C PHE A 228 17.82 18.47 7.80
N GLU A 229 19.03 18.50 8.39
CA GLU A 229 19.82 19.73 8.49
C GLU A 229 20.33 20.18 7.13
N ARG A 230 20.78 19.25 6.31
CA ARG A 230 21.31 19.53 4.97
C ARG A 230 20.20 19.93 3.98
N ASP A 231 19.05 19.25 4.06
CA ASP A 231 18.07 19.25 2.98
C ASP A 231 16.86 20.15 3.23
N LEU A 232 16.67 20.60 4.47
CA LEU A 232 15.51 21.40 4.87
C LEU A 232 15.88 22.70 5.57
N THR A 233 15.03 23.70 5.39
CA THR A 233 15.06 24.94 6.17
C THR A 233 13.82 24.97 7.08
N PRO A 234 13.98 25.10 8.41
CA PRO A 234 12.86 25.25 9.32
C PRO A 234 12.16 26.60 9.12
N VAL A 235 10.84 26.57 8.97
CA VAL A 235 10.02 27.78 8.80
C VAL A 235 9.33 28.16 10.09
N ARG A 236 8.76 27.17 10.79
CA ARG A 236 7.95 27.39 11.98
C ARG A 236 7.86 26.13 12.82
N ILE A 237 7.86 26.32 14.14
CA ILE A 237 7.55 25.28 15.13
C ILE A 237 6.36 25.78 15.93
N THR A 238 5.27 25.03 15.93
CA THR A 238 4.02 25.39 16.60
C THR A 238 3.66 24.34 17.62
N GLN A 239 3.47 24.75 18.87
CA GLN A 239 2.93 23.85 19.90
C GLN A 239 1.47 23.53 19.55
N VAL A 240 1.12 22.24 19.53
CA VAL A 240 -0.24 21.82 19.23
C VAL A 240 -1.08 21.81 20.50
N LYS A 241 -2.40 22.06 20.33
CA LYS A 241 -3.35 21.98 21.43
C LYS A 241 -3.43 20.54 21.92
N GLN A 242 -3.21 20.35 23.21
CA GLN A 242 -3.47 19.06 23.84
C GLN A 242 -4.97 18.93 24.09
N ASN A 243 -5.59 17.91 23.57
CA ASN A 243 -6.95 17.55 23.91
C ASN A 243 -6.90 16.76 25.23
N SER A 244 -7.07 17.45 26.35
CA SER A 244 -7.03 16.88 27.69
C SER A 244 -8.13 15.84 27.98
N GLU A 245 -9.15 15.75 27.14
CA GLU A 245 -10.28 14.82 27.29
C GLU A 245 -10.11 13.51 26.52
N GLU A 246 -9.36 13.48 25.41
CA GLU A 246 -9.21 12.27 24.58
C GLU A 246 -8.16 11.28 25.08
N GLN A 247 -7.27 11.68 25.98
CA GLN A 247 -6.27 10.77 26.56
C GLN A 247 -6.85 9.85 27.63
N ARG A 248 -8.07 10.10 28.09
CA ARG A 248 -8.83 9.21 28.96
C ARG A 248 -9.79 8.40 28.10
N GLY A 249 -9.29 7.33 27.49
CA GLY A 249 -10.18 6.27 27.00
C GLY A 249 -11.20 5.94 28.10
N PRO A 250 -12.44 5.53 27.76
CA PRO A 250 -13.47 5.27 28.73
C PRO A 250 -12.89 4.33 29.78
N ARG A 251 -12.65 4.86 31.00
CA ARG A 251 -12.38 4.02 32.14
C ARG A 251 -13.61 3.14 32.25
N GLY A 252 -13.49 1.91 31.80
CA GLY A 252 -14.49 0.90 32.00
C GLY A 252 -14.85 0.95 33.49
N ASN A 253 -16.05 1.43 33.76
CA ASN A 253 -16.63 1.48 35.07
C ASN A 253 -16.82 0.01 35.49
N ARG A 254 -15.73 -0.64 35.93
CA ARG A 254 -15.84 -1.88 36.68
C ARG A 254 -16.57 -1.51 37.94
N LYS A 255 -17.90 -1.64 37.92
CA LYS A 255 -18.72 -1.70 39.10
C LYS A 255 -18.06 -2.75 40.00
N HIS A 256 -17.42 -2.28 41.07
CA HIS A 256 -17.18 -3.10 42.23
C HIS A 256 -18.56 -3.58 42.67
N GLY A 257 -18.85 -4.82 42.40
CA GLY A 257 -19.99 -5.49 42.99
C GLY A 257 -19.69 -5.59 44.50
N ASP A 258 -20.37 -4.76 45.27
CA ASP A 258 -20.48 -4.94 46.72
C ASP A 258 -21.01 -6.34 46.95
N ARG A 259 -20.14 -7.22 47.44
CA ARG A 259 -20.53 -8.47 48.08
C ARG A 259 -20.53 -8.23 49.59
N ASP A 260 -21.56 -7.57 50.07
CA ASP A 260 -22.00 -7.70 51.44
C ASP A 260 -22.95 -8.90 51.54
N GLY A 261 -22.46 -10.00 52.03
CA GLY A 261 -23.24 -11.14 52.46
C GLY A 261 -22.92 -11.44 53.93
N PRO A 262 -23.93 -11.72 54.76
CA PRO A 262 -23.80 -11.72 56.20
C PRO A 262 -23.07 -12.96 56.72
N HIS A 263 -22.21 -12.72 57.72
CA HIS A 263 -21.60 -13.72 58.60
C HIS A 263 -22.64 -14.61 59.26
N LYS A 264 -22.47 -15.94 59.15
CA LYS A 264 -22.96 -16.93 60.10
C LYS A 264 -21.80 -17.81 60.54
N GLU A 265 -21.55 -17.74 61.83
CA GLU A 265 -20.74 -18.65 62.64
C GLU A 265 -21.38 -20.04 62.67
N GLY A 266 -20.58 -21.09 62.77
CA GLY A 266 -21.06 -22.37 63.30
C GLY A 266 -20.35 -23.62 62.76
N ASP A 267 -19.37 -24.06 63.51
CA ASP A 267 -19.02 -25.44 63.89
C ASP A 267 -18.72 -26.56 62.90
N ASP A 268 -17.53 -27.04 63.09
CA ASP A 268 -16.94 -28.41 63.04
C ASP A 268 -17.84 -29.62 62.65
N LYS A 269 -17.36 -30.45 61.76
CA LYS A 269 -16.94 -31.88 61.97
C LYS A 269 -16.85 -32.69 60.68
N HIS A 270 -15.68 -33.25 60.52
CA HIS A 270 -15.26 -34.61 60.06
C HIS A 270 -16.10 -35.48 59.10
N HIS A 271 -15.31 -36.19 58.30
CA HIS A 271 -15.47 -37.46 57.57
C HIS A 271 -16.11 -37.36 56.17
N GLY A 272 -15.49 -37.77 55.11
CA GLY A 272 -14.81 -39.06 54.84
C GLY A 272 -15.61 -39.81 53.77
N GLY A 273 -15.01 -40.14 52.62
CA GLY A 273 -15.38 -41.36 51.97
C GLY A 273 -16.11 -41.34 50.61
N HIS A 274 -15.37 -41.69 49.60
CA HIS A 274 -15.71 -42.60 48.48
C HIS A 274 -16.89 -42.31 47.51
N GLY A 275 -16.53 -42.34 46.21
CA GLY A 275 -17.40 -42.49 45.04
C GLY A 275 -18.15 -43.84 44.99
N PRO A 276 -18.54 -44.40 43.84
CA PRO A 276 -18.88 -43.87 42.52
C PRO A 276 -20.26 -44.36 42.00
N SER A 277 -20.56 -44.02 40.73
CA SER A 277 -21.35 -44.79 39.74
C SER A 277 -22.84 -44.50 39.51
N LYS A 278 -23.07 -44.31 38.20
CA LYS A 278 -24.11 -44.89 37.32
C LYS A 278 -25.61 -44.58 37.55
N GLY A 279 -26.18 -44.31 36.39
CA GLY A 279 -27.51 -44.85 36.00
C GLY A 279 -28.55 -43.82 35.66
N ASP A 280 -28.75 -43.75 34.38
CA ASP A 280 -29.95 -44.09 33.63
C ASP A 280 -31.29 -43.38 33.91
N ASP A 281 -31.82 -42.98 32.80
CA ASP A 281 -33.21 -43.18 32.32
C ASP A 281 -34.30 -42.10 32.53
N LYS A 282 -34.79 -41.75 31.33
CA LYS A 282 -36.19 -41.73 30.86
C LYS A 282 -37.12 -40.50 31.05
N HIS A 283 -37.54 -40.10 29.89
CA HIS A 283 -38.92 -40.02 29.37
C HIS A 283 -39.74 -38.71 29.46
N HIS A 284 -40.33 -38.49 28.31
CA HIS A 284 -41.61 -37.90 27.88
C HIS A 284 -41.59 -36.37 27.64
N GLY A 285 -42.09 -35.89 26.53
CA GLY A 285 -43.00 -36.29 25.47
C GLY A 285 -43.83 -35.10 25.05
N GLY A 286 -44.12 -34.99 23.78
CA GLY A 286 -45.37 -34.41 23.41
C GLY A 286 -45.42 -33.37 22.29
N HIS A 287 -45.74 -33.85 21.11
CA HIS A 287 -46.67 -33.37 20.08
C HIS A 287 -46.38 -32.14 19.19
N GLY A 288 -46.33 -32.49 17.88
CA GLY A 288 -46.36 -31.72 16.69
C GLY A 288 -47.72 -31.09 16.36
N PRO A 289 -48.07 -30.74 15.12
CA PRO A 289 -47.97 -31.53 13.87
C PRO A 289 -47.55 -30.78 12.58
N SER A 290 -46.97 -31.51 11.67
CA SER A 290 -47.16 -31.79 10.22
C SER A 290 -47.61 -30.69 9.28
N LYS A 291 -46.92 -30.56 8.13
CA LYS A 291 -47.41 -30.94 6.75
C LYS A 291 -46.27 -30.87 5.72
N GLU A 292 -46.07 -31.98 5.04
CA GLU A 292 -46.14 -32.29 3.60
C GLU A 292 -45.13 -31.49 2.73
N ASP A 293 -44.17 -32.12 2.13
CA ASP A 293 -43.99 -33.17 1.11
C ASP A 293 -43.76 -32.54 -0.27
N ASP A 294 -42.58 -32.76 -0.83
CA ASP A 294 -42.48 -33.14 -2.23
C ASP A 294 -41.02 -33.55 -2.57
N GLY A 295 -40.94 -34.72 -3.12
CA GLY A 295 -39.70 -35.44 -3.37
C GLY A 295 -38.96 -35.05 -4.62
N LYS A 296 -37.68 -35.39 -4.60
CA LYS A 296 -36.91 -35.75 -5.80
C LYS A 296 -35.77 -36.71 -5.48
N PRO A 297 -35.37 -37.55 -6.42
CA PRO A 297 -34.67 -38.81 -6.16
C PRO A 297 -33.14 -38.65 -6.08
N ARG A 298 -32.57 -39.49 -5.25
CA ARG A 298 -31.11 -39.68 -5.11
C ARG A 298 -30.54 -40.41 -6.34
N GLY A 299 -29.46 -39.86 -6.92
CA GLY A 299 -28.61 -40.53 -7.87
C GLY A 299 -27.61 -41.52 -7.16
N PRO A 300 -27.13 -42.54 -7.84
CA PRO A 300 -26.38 -43.65 -7.23
C PRO A 300 -24.92 -43.31 -6.96
N SER A 301 -24.44 -43.86 -5.83
CA SER A 301 -23.06 -43.79 -5.36
C SER A 301 -22.10 -44.55 -6.30
N GLY A 302 -21.00 -43.91 -6.73
CA GLY A 302 -19.91 -44.54 -7.46
C GLY A 302 -19.00 -45.37 -6.54
N PRO A 303 -18.35 -46.43 -7.05
CA PRO A 303 -17.53 -47.35 -6.26
C PRO A 303 -16.16 -46.72 -5.91
N GLY A 304 -15.70 -46.95 -4.67
CA GLY A 304 -14.40 -46.54 -4.16
C GLY A 304 -13.23 -47.22 -4.88
N GLY A 305 -12.20 -46.46 -5.22
CA GLY A 305 -10.95 -46.95 -5.78
C GLY A 305 -10.05 -47.61 -4.73
N PRO A 306 -9.19 -48.59 -5.11
CA PRO A 306 -8.31 -49.30 -4.19
C PRO A 306 -7.13 -48.46 -3.70
N GLY A 307 -6.79 -48.55 -2.41
CA GLY A 307 -5.65 -47.90 -1.78
C GLY A 307 -4.31 -48.44 -2.33
N GLY A 308 -3.38 -47.53 -2.62
CA GLY A 308 -2.02 -47.81 -3.03
C GLY A 308 -1.14 -48.31 -1.86
N PRO A 309 -0.12 -49.17 -2.13
CA PRO A 309 0.75 -49.72 -1.10
C PRO A 309 1.74 -48.69 -0.54
N GLY A 310 1.94 -48.69 0.78
CA GLY A 310 2.90 -47.85 1.49
C GLY A 310 4.35 -48.17 1.10
N GLY A 311 5.16 -47.14 0.82
CA GLY A 311 6.58 -47.25 0.56
C GLY A 311 7.41 -47.57 1.80
N PRO A 312 8.56 -48.26 1.68
CA PRO A 312 9.42 -48.61 2.81
C PRO A 312 10.18 -47.41 3.38
N GLY A 313 10.24 -47.32 4.72
CA GLY A 313 11.00 -46.29 5.46
C GLY A 313 12.50 -46.42 5.22
N GLY A 314 13.17 -45.28 4.93
CA GLY A 314 14.62 -45.18 4.77
C GLY A 314 15.37 -45.28 6.11
N PRO A 315 16.61 -45.83 6.12
CA PRO A 315 17.41 -45.95 7.34
C PRO A 315 17.91 -44.60 7.86
N GLY A 316 17.82 -44.44 9.21
CA GLY A 316 18.36 -43.24 9.90
C GLY A 316 19.87 -43.12 9.78
N GLY A 317 20.38 -41.93 9.43
CA GLY A 317 21.79 -41.61 9.38
C GLY A 317 22.43 -41.47 10.75
N PRO A 318 23.75 -41.77 10.92
CA PRO A 318 24.42 -41.68 12.19
C PRO A 318 24.66 -40.21 12.61
N GLY A 319 24.43 -39.90 13.90
CA GLY A 319 24.67 -38.61 14.51
C GLY A 319 26.15 -38.19 14.46
N GLY A 320 26.46 -36.98 13.98
CA GLY A 320 27.78 -36.42 13.96
C GLY A 320 28.27 -35.99 15.35
N PRO A 321 29.59 -36.02 15.62
CA PRO A 321 30.14 -35.65 16.91
C PRO A 321 30.05 -34.12 17.14
N GLY A 322 29.66 -33.71 18.37
CA GLY A 322 29.60 -32.33 18.81
C GLY A 322 30.95 -31.62 18.74
N GLY A 323 31.00 -30.46 18.08
CA GLY A 323 32.19 -29.61 18.02
C GLY A 323 32.49 -28.91 19.36
N PRO A 324 33.76 -28.61 19.67
CA PRO A 324 34.15 -27.92 20.89
C PRO A 324 33.66 -26.46 20.89
N GLY A 325 33.11 -26.00 22.03
CA GLY A 325 32.70 -24.62 22.24
C GLY A 325 33.84 -23.62 22.05
N GLY A 326 33.62 -22.60 21.17
CA GLY A 326 34.58 -21.51 20.97
C GLY A 326 34.64 -20.57 22.18
N PRO A 327 35.81 -19.91 22.45
CA PRO A 327 35.94 -18.95 23.54
C PRO A 327 35.09 -17.71 23.27
N GLY A 328 34.38 -17.23 24.31
CA GLY A 328 33.60 -16.02 24.27
C GLY A 328 34.43 -14.80 23.88
N GLY A 329 34.01 -14.08 22.83
CA GLY A 329 34.63 -12.85 22.39
C GLY A 329 34.43 -11.71 23.42
N PRO A 330 35.38 -10.74 23.54
CA PRO A 330 35.23 -9.60 24.41
C PRO A 330 34.04 -8.73 23.97
N GLY A 331 33.22 -8.31 24.93
CA GLY A 331 32.09 -7.39 24.68
C GLY A 331 32.58 -6.10 24.03
N GLY A 332 32.01 -5.76 22.87
CA GLY A 332 32.24 -4.51 22.18
C GLY A 332 31.78 -3.31 23.01
N PRO A 333 32.43 -2.12 22.88
CA PRO A 333 31.94 -0.92 23.56
C PRO A 333 30.55 -0.58 23.08
N GLY A 334 29.62 -0.29 24.01
CA GLY A 334 28.27 0.17 23.72
C GLY A 334 28.30 1.40 22.83
N GLY A 335 27.72 1.32 21.64
CA GLY A 335 27.55 2.46 20.74
C GLY A 335 26.73 3.56 21.41
N PRO A 336 26.94 4.85 21.03
CA PRO A 336 26.09 5.93 21.53
C PRO A 336 24.64 5.63 21.20
N GLY A 337 23.75 5.75 22.18
CA GLY A 337 22.32 5.56 22.00
C GLY A 337 21.81 6.49 20.91
N GLY A 338 21.30 5.92 19.81
CA GLY A 338 20.68 6.67 18.74
C GLY A 338 19.51 7.51 19.26
N PRO A 339 19.21 8.67 18.65
CA PRO A 339 18.06 9.46 19.05
C PRO A 339 16.82 8.59 18.95
N GLY A 340 16.01 8.57 20.03
CA GLY A 340 14.75 7.84 20.06
C GLY A 340 13.84 8.35 18.95
N GLY A 341 13.60 7.55 17.93
CA GLY A 341 12.67 7.85 16.86
C GLY A 341 11.27 8.06 17.41
N PRO A 342 10.38 8.72 16.68
CA PRO A 342 8.99 8.85 17.07
C PRO A 342 8.44 7.45 17.29
N GLY A 343 7.95 7.19 18.50
CA GLY A 343 7.32 5.91 18.85
C GLY A 343 6.24 5.63 17.82
N GLY A 344 6.35 4.51 17.12
CA GLY A 344 5.33 4.06 16.20
C GLY A 344 3.96 4.12 16.86
N PRO A 345 2.85 4.22 16.13
CA PRO A 345 1.54 4.45 16.70
C PRO A 345 1.24 3.41 17.77
N ALA A 346 1.34 3.82 19.01
CA ALA A 346 0.90 3.00 20.14
C ALA A 346 -0.61 2.81 19.98
N HIS A 347 -1.04 1.59 19.68
CA HIS A 347 -2.40 1.06 19.81
C HIS A 347 -3.52 2.11 19.84
N GLY A 348 -3.88 2.62 18.76
CA GLY A 348 -4.92 3.59 18.50
C GLY A 348 -4.59 4.19 17.16
N GLY A 349 -4.99 3.50 16.08
CA GLY A 349 -5.03 4.10 14.77
C GLY A 349 -5.76 5.44 14.85
N PRO A 350 -5.69 6.32 13.85
CA PRO A 350 -6.37 7.60 13.81
C PRO A 350 -7.90 7.43 13.75
N GLY A 351 -8.45 6.55 14.58
CA GLY A 351 -9.87 6.27 14.70
C GLY A 351 -10.43 6.91 15.95
N GLY A 352 -11.25 7.94 15.81
CA GLY A 352 -12.19 8.37 16.81
C GLY A 352 -11.96 9.69 17.53
N GLY A 353 -11.05 10.56 17.11
CA GLY A 353 -10.92 11.92 17.66
C GLY A 353 -11.58 12.99 16.79
N PRO A 354 -11.94 14.18 17.33
CA PRO A 354 -12.49 15.28 16.56
C PRO A 354 -11.60 15.71 15.36
N ASP A 355 -10.32 15.38 15.40
CA ASP A 355 -9.39 15.65 14.30
C ASP A 355 -9.33 14.54 13.24
N SER A 356 -9.93 13.37 13.48
CA SER A 356 -9.91 12.25 12.55
C SER A 356 -10.60 12.57 11.22
N SER A 357 -11.70 13.33 11.25
CA SER A 357 -12.41 13.74 10.04
C SER A 357 -11.60 14.71 9.19
N ARG A 358 -10.82 15.60 9.78
CA ARG A 358 -9.93 16.52 9.04
C ARG A 358 -8.79 15.75 8.40
N TRP A 359 -8.16 14.86 9.14
CA TRP A 359 -7.11 14.00 8.63
C TRP A 359 -7.61 13.14 7.46
N MET A 360 -8.76 12.48 7.62
CA MET A 360 -9.38 11.70 6.54
C MET A 360 -9.66 12.56 5.30
N ARG A 361 -10.23 13.75 5.47
CA ARG A 361 -10.47 14.67 4.35
C ARG A 361 -9.18 15.12 3.70
N ALA A 362 -8.11 15.37 4.45
CA ALA A 362 -6.84 15.81 3.92
C ALA A 362 -6.18 14.72 3.06
N ILE A 363 -6.12 13.48 3.53
CA ILE A 363 -5.52 12.39 2.76
C ILE A 363 -6.38 11.98 1.56
N THR A 364 -7.70 11.92 1.71
CA THR A 364 -8.61 11.56 0.61
C THR A 364 -8.77 12.66 -0.42
N ALA A 365 -8.49 13.93 -0.09
CA ALA A 365 -8.45 15.03 -1.06
C ALA A 365 -7.39 14.83 -2.16
N ARG A 366 -6.47 13.89 -1.98
CA ARG A 366 -5.42 13.55 -2.94
C ARG A 366 -5.78 12.42 -3.88
N TYR A 367 -7.01 12.28 -4.26
CA TYR A 367 -7.38 11.26 -5.22
C TYR A 367 -6.61 11.39 -6.54
N ASN A 368 -6.31 12.62 -6.96
CA ASN A 368 -5.64 12.95 -8.21
C ASN A 368 -4.14 13.32 -8.07
N GLY A 369 -3.48 12.86 -7.00
CA GLY A 369 -2.05 13.07 -6.80
C GLY A 369 -1.67 14.21 -5.86
N ILE A 370 -0.38 14.48 -5.78
CA ILE A 370 0.18 15.58 -4.99
C ILE A 370 0.11 16.87 -5.79
N GLY A 371 -0.88 17.70 -5.53
CA GLY A 371 -1.13 18.95 -6.29
C GLY A 371 0.03 19.94 -6.30
N GLY A 372 0.00 20.87 -7.29
CA GLY A 372 0.92 21.99 -7.39
C GLY A 372 2.35 21.63 -7.81
N ASN A 373 2.54 20.51 -8.51
CA ASN A 373 3.87 20.02 -8.91
C ASN A 373 4.85 19.86 -7.75
N ARG A 374 4.34 19.54 -6.57
CA ARG A 374 5.19 19.31 -5.38
C ARG A 374 6.06 18.06 -5.52
N VAL A 375 5.65 17.11 -6.36
CA VAL A 375 6.42 15.94 -6.75
C VAL A 375 6.21 15.69 -8.22
N SER A 376 7.29 15.42 -8.93
CA SER A 376 7.28 14.89 -10.30
C SER A 376 7.95 13.52 -10.32
N LEU A 377 7.39 12.57 -11.09
CA LEU A 377 7.94 11.23 -11.29
C LEU A 377 8.55 11.10 -12.67
N ASN A 378 9.66 10.38 -12.77
CA ASN A 378 10.24 10.02 -14.04
C ASN A 378 9.60 8.71 -14.55
N PHE A 379 8.60 8.84 -15.43
CA PHE A 379 7.93 7.70 -16.06
C PHE A 379 8.68 7.15 -17.29
N ASN A 380 9.69 7.82 -17.80
CA ASN A 380 10.48 7.32 -18.92
C ASN A 380 11.45 6.23 -18.47
N HIS A 381 11.89 6.31 -17.21
CA HIS A 381 12.86 5.40 -16.63
C HIS A 381 12.40 5.00 -15.24
N PHE A 382 11.65 3.93 -15.14
CA PHE A 382 11.24 3.32 -13.87
C PHE A 382 11.42 1.81 -13.94
N VAL A 383 11.51 1.19 -12.78
CA VAL A 383 11.66 -0.26 -12.63
C VAL A 383 10.37 -0.83 -12.06
N THR A 384 9.85 -1.87 -12.67
CA THR A 384 8.67 -2.57 -12.18
C THR A 384 8.85 -4.08 -12.27
N ALA A 385 8.43 -4.79 -11.24
CA ALA A 385 8.47 -6.25 -11.26
C ALA A 385 7.52 -6.85 -12.30
N PHE A 386 6.50 -6.12 -12.74
CA PHE A 386 5.57 -6.57 -13.78
C PHE A 386 6.23 -6.79 -15.15
N SER A 387 7.36 -6.14 -15.42
CA SER A 387 8.10 -6.32 -16.69
C SER A 387 8.99 -7.56 -16.71
N HIS A 388 9.23 -8.17 -15.55
CA HIS A 388 10.08 -9.34 -15.43
C HIS A 388 9.30 -10.63 -15.75
N ASN A 389 10.00 -11.64 -16.24
CA ASN A 389 9.40 -12.95 -16.47
C ASN A 389 9.32 -13.77 -15.17
N ILE A 390 8.56 -13.26 -14.20
CA ILE A 390 8.30 -13.86 -12.88
C ILE A 390 6.80 -13.97 -12.66
N ASP A 391 6.39 -14.95 -11.86
CA ASP A 391 5.01 -15.09 -11.43
C ASP A 391 4.80 -14.32 -10.12
N LEU A 392 4.12 -13.18 -10.22
CA LEU A 392 3.78 -12.31 -9.08
C LEU A 392 2.47 -12.71 -8.41
N PHE A 393 1.62 -13.51 -9.08
CA PHE A 393 0.27 -13.85 -8.63
C PHE A 393 0.15 -15.33 -8.21
N GLN A 394 1.17 -15.84 -7.51
CA GLN A 394 1.20 -17.23 -7.04
C GLN A 394 0.00 -17.54 -6.14
N ASP A 395 -0.36 -18.81 -6.06
CA ASP A 395 -1.43 -19.34 -5.20
C ASP A 395 -2.84 -18.75 -5.46
N ASN A 396 -3.14 -18.38 -6.73
CA ASN A 396 -4.41 -17.73 -7.10
C ASN A 396 -4.66 -16.39 -6.39
N SER A 397 -3.61 -15.74 -5.92
CA SER A 397 -3.70 -14.40 -5.36
C SER A 397 -4.08 -13.38 -6.44
N THR A 398 -4.97 -12.47 -6.10
CA THR A 398 -5.27 -11.28 -6.94
C THR A 398 -4.28 -10.15 -6.70
N LEU A 399 -3.41 -10.29 -5.70
CA LEU A 399 -2.42 -9.29 -5.31
C LEU A 399 -1.02 -9.74 -5.74
N PRO A 400 -0.24 -8.89 -6.41
CA PRO A 400 1.13 -9.22 -6.75
C PRO A 400 2.01 -9.28 -5.49
N ARG A 401 2.93 -10.25 -5.42
CA ARG A 401 3.79 -10.51 -4.28
C ARG A 401 5.26 -10.64 -4.70
N LEU A 402 6.16 -9.91 -4.05
CA LEU A 402 7.60 -10.03 -4.26
C LEU A 402 8.28 -10.94 -3.22
N ALA A 403 7.69 -11.10 -2.04
CA ALA A 403 8.21 -12.03 -1.02
C ALA A 403 8.27 -13.48 -1.54
N ASN A 404 7.33 -13.88 -2.42
CA ASN A 404 7.27 -15.22 -3.02
C ASN A 404 8.24 -15.42 -4.20
N VAL A 405 8.89 -14.36 -4.65
CA VAL A 405 9.83 -14.38 -5.79
C VAL A 405 11.22 -14.83 -5.34
N SER A 406 11.93 -15.55 -6.20
CA SER A 406 13.26 -16.06 -5.87
C SER A 406 14.24 -14.94 -5.47
N PRO A 407 15.16 -15.19 -4.52
CA PRO A 407 16.18 -14.19 -4.14
C PRO A 407 16.98 -13.67 -5.34
N GLY A 408 17.26 -14.52 -6.34
CA GLY A 408 17.98 -14.11 -7.55
C GLY A 408 17.19 -13.11 -8.39
N SER A 409 15.87 -13.33 -8.56
CA SER A 409 15.01 -12.39 -9.28
C SER A 409 14.86 -11.07 -8.53
N ARG A 410 14.70 -11.10 -7.19
CA ARG A 410 14.68 -9.89 -6.34
C ARG A 410 15.98 -9.09 -6.47
N ALA A 411 17.12 -9.77 -6.46
CA ALA A 411 18.44 -9.15 -6.66
C ALA A 411 18.59 -8.52 -8.06
N SER A 412 18.00 -9.14 -9.11
CA SER A 412 17.99 -8.55 -10.45
C SER A 412 17.18 -7.25 -10.48
N ILE A 413 16.00 -7.23 -9.85
CA ILE A 413 15.18 -6.01 -9.74
C ILE A 413 15.96 -4.92 -8.98
N LEU A 414 16.59 -5.26 -7.86
CA LEU A 414 17.41 -4.31 -7.08
C LEU A 414 18.56 -3.75 -7.90
N ALA A 415 19.22 -4.58 -8.71
CA ALA A 415 20.30 -4.13 -9.59
C ALA A 415 19.82 -3.14 -10.64
N GLU A 416 18.60 -3.33 -11.19
CA GLU A 416 17.98 -2.38 -12.12
C GLU A 416 17.60 -1.07 -11.41
N VAL A 417 17.05 -1.12 -10.18
CA VAL A 417 16.78 0.07 -9.36
C VAL A 417 18.07 0.84 -9.10
N THR A 418 19.14 0.15 -8.70
CA THR A 418 20.44 0.77 -8.51
C THR A 418 20.97 1.40 -9.80
N ASN A 419 20.91 0.69 -10.92
CA ASN A 419 21.31 1.24 -12.21
C ASN A 419 20.48 2.48 -12.61
N MET A 420 19.17 2.47 -12.40
CA MET A 420 18.30 3.62 -12.63
C MET A 420 18.74 4.82 -11.78
N ILE A 421 18.98 4.65 -10.49
CA ILE A 421 19.44 5.71 -9.58
C ILE A 421 20.79 6.27 -10.01
N MET A 422 21.70 5.38 -10.41
CA MET A 422 23.09 5.77 -10.77
C MET A 422 23.20 6.45 -12.13
N THR A 423 22.28 6.19 -13.06
CA THR A 423 22.40 6.64 -14.46
C THR A 423 21.37 7.67 -14.88
N GLN A 424 20.22 7.76 -14.20
CA GLN A 424 19.11 8.62 -14.59
C GLN A 424 18.97 9.83 -13.66
N ASN A 425 18.37 10.90 -14.20
CA ASN A 425 18.00 12.07 -13.40
C ASN A 425 16.47 12.12 -13.24
N PRO A 426 15.95 12.34 -12.02
CA PRO A 426 14.50 12.48 -11.80
C PRO A 426 13.83 13.55 -12.67
N ALA A 427 14.55 14.61 -13.00
CA ALA A 427 14.03 15.73 -13.79
C ALA A 427 14.00 15.49 -15.31
N ASP A 428 14.62 14.41 -15.81
CA ASP A 428 14.74 14.14 -17.25
C ASP A 428 13.52 13.36 -17.77
N ALA A 429 12.30 13.81 -17.43
CA ALA A 429 11.07 13.27 -17.97
C ALA A 429 10.69 14.04 -19.24
N SER A 430 10.63 13.37 -20.41
CA SER A 430 10.27 14.00 -21.69
C SER A 430 8.76 13.97 -21.94
N GLU A 431 8.06 12.93 -21.49
CA GLU A 431 6.63 12.74 -21.68
C GLU A 431 5.90 12.61 -20.33
N ASP A 432 4.73 13.23 -20.25
CA ASP A 432 3.80 13.05 -19.12
C ASP A 432 2.94 11.80 -19.37
N TRP A 433 3.51 10.63 -19.09
CA TRP A 433 2.82 9.35 -19.27
C TRP A 433 1.59 9.22 -18.38
N GLN A 434 1.56 9.86 -17.22
CA GLN A 434 0.38 9.86 -16.35
C GLN A 434 -0.77 10.62 -17.00
N ALA A 435 -0.52 11.79 -17.60
CA ALA A 435 -1.55 12.51 -18.35
C ALA A 435 -2.03 11.73 -19.58
N ILE A 436 -1.14 10.97 -20.24
CA ILE A 436 -1.53 10.11 -21.37
C ILE A 436 -2.43 8.96 -20.91
N THR A 437 -2.12 8.29 -19.80
CA THR A 437 -3.00 7.25 -19.25
C THR A 437 -4.34 7.83 -18.82
N ASP A 438 -4.36 9.03 -18.23
CA ASP A 438 -5.60 9.75 -17.88
C ASP A 438 -6.49 10.06 -19.09
N MET A 439 -5.90 10.43 -20.22
CA MET A 439 -6.67 10.65 -21.45
C MET A 439 -7.35 9.36 -21.91
N ILE A 440 -6.65 8.21 -21.85
CA ILE A 440 -7.21 6.92 -22.23
C ILE A 440 -8.35 6.51 -21.30
N VAL A 441 -8.13 6.58 -19.98
CA VAL A 441 -9.15 6.26 -18.98
C VAL A 441 -10.37 7.18 -19.12
N THR A 442 -10.14 8.49 -19.28
CA THR A 442 -11.22 9.47 -19.45
C THR A 442 -12.03 9.19 -20.71
N ARG A 443 -11.37 8.78 -21.79
CA ARG A 443 -12.03 8.48 -23.06
C ARG A 443 -12.89 7.23 -23.00
N TYR A 444 -12.39 6.15 -22.40
CA TYR A 444 -13.00 4.84 -22.55
C TYR A 444 -13.75 4.33 -21.30
N SER A 445 -13.45 4.82 -20.10
CA SER A 445 -13.97 4.20 -18.87
C SER A 445 -15.51 4.19 -18.79
N LYS A 446 -16.17 5.27 -19.22
CA LYS A 446 -17.63 5.39 -19.17
C LYS A 446 -18.31 4.54 -20.24
N GLU A 447 -17.77 4.56 -21.46
CA GLU A 447 -18.27 3.75 -22.58
C GLU A 447 -18.14 2.26 -22.25
N LEU A 448 -16.99 1.80 -21.82
CA LEU A 448 -16.77 0.39 -21.46
C LEU A 448 -17.68 -0.05 -20.31
N SER A 449 -17.84 0.79 -19.28
CA SER A 449 -18.78 0.53 -18.19
C SER A 449 -20.23 0.43 -18.70
N TYR A 450 -20.63 1.30 -19.61
CA TYR A 450 -21.98 1.29 -20.21
C TYR A 450 -22.17 0.05 -21.10
N PHE A 451 -21.22 -0.29 -21.96
CA PHE A 451 -21.30 -1.45 -22.86
C PHE A 451 -21.34 -2.78 -22.09
N GLY A 452 -20.59 -2.88 -20.97
CA GLY A 452 -20.55 -4.05 -20.11
C GLY A 452 -21.70 -4.15 -19.09
N SER A 453 -22.51 -3.08 -18.91
CA SER A 453 -23.51 -2.98 -17.83
C SER A 453 -24.72 -3.88 -18.00
N GLY A 454 -25.01 -4.34 -19.23
CA GLY A 454 -26.27 -5.01 -19.57
C GLY A 454 -27.47 -4.06 -19.73
N SER A 455 -27.24 -2.73 -19.74
CA SER A 455 -28.30 -1.74 -19.96
C SER A 455 -28.68 -1.57 -21.43
N ILE A 456 -27.89 -2.12 -22.34
CA ILE A 456 -28.17 -2.12 -23.79
C ILE A 456 -29.04 -3.33 -24.09
N ASP A 457 -30.15 -3.10 -24.79
CA ASP A 457 -31.23 -4.05 -25.00
C ASP A 457 -31.14 -4.83 -26.33
N SER A 458 -30.27 -4.42 -27.25
CA SER A 458 -30.13 -5.11 -28.53
C SER A 458 -28.69 -5.08 -29.05
N ILE A 459 -28.34 -6.08 -29.86
CA ILE A 459 -27.02 -6.19 -30.48
C ILE A 459 -26.77 -5.05 -31.47
N GLU A 460 -27.78 -4.63 -32.22
CA GLU A 460 -27.66 -3.55 -33.20
C GLU A 460 -27.33 -2.22 -32.51
N ARG A 461 -27.93 -1.98 -31.33
CA ARG A 461 -27.63 -0.79 -30.56
C ARG A 461 -26.19 -0.82 -30.01
N LEU A 462 -25.75 -1.94 -29.45
CA LEU A 462 -24.37 -2.09 -28.97
C LEU A 462 -23.36 -1.91 -30.12
N GLN A 463 -23.60 -2.54 -31.27
CA GLN A 463 -22.76 -2.39 -32.45
C GLN A 463 -22.71 -0.94 -32.94
N SER A 464 -23.85 -0.23 -32.94
CA SER A 464 -23.88 1.18 -33.31
C SER A 464 -23.09 2.08 -32.36
N GLU A 465 -23.15 1.81 -31.04
CA GLU A 465 -22.35 2.55 -30.06
C GLU A 465 -20.84 2.27 -30.23
N ILE A 466 -20.44 1.00 -30.41
CA ILE A 466 -19.07 0.61 -30.68
C ILE A 466 -18.55 1.24 -31.97
N ASP A 467 -19.35 1.21 -33.05
CA ASP A 467 -19.00 1.79 -34.35
C ASP A 467 -18.73 3.29 -34.23
N ARG A 468 -19.50 4.02 -33.42
CA ARG A 468 -19.23 5.45 -33.13
C ARG A 468 -17.87 5.69 -32.46
N VAL A 469 -17.46 4.80 -31.55
CA VAL A 469 -16.16 4.90 -30.89
C VAL A 469 -15.02 4.62 -31.86
N LEU A 470 -15.20 3.61 -32.75
CA LEU A 470 -14.15 3.15 -33.66
C LEU A 470 -14.12 3.89 -35.01
N SER A 471 -15.23 4.55 -35.43
CA SER A 471 -15.37 5.18 -36.74
C SER A 471 -14.22 6.12 -37.15
N PRO A 472 -13.56 6.90 -36.24
CA PRO A 472 -12.43 7.75 -36.62
C PRO A 472 -11.21 6.98 -37.15
N PHE A 473 -11.13 5.69 -36.86
CA PHE A 473 -9.98 4.83 -37.18
C PHE A 473 -10.26 3.88 -38.36
N ILE A 474 -11.50 3.85 -38.84
CA ILE A 474 -11.96 2.95 -39.91
C ILE A 474 -11.78 3.62 -41.28
N ASP A 475 -11.11 2.93 -42.19
CA ASP A 475 -11.12 3.29 -43.60
C ASP A 475 -12.23 2.48 -44.31
N TYR A 476 -13.39 3.11 -44.49
CA TYR A 476 -14.55 2.45 -45.08
C TYR A 476 -14.36 2.11 -46.58
N SER A 477 -13.33 2.69 -47.24
CA SER A 477 -12.99 2.34 -48.63
C SER A 477 -12.12 1.08 -48.72
N LYS A 478 -11.35 0.80 -47.67
CA LYS A 478 -10.44 -0.35 -47.58
C LYS A 478 -10.34 -0.82 -46.14
N ARG A 479 -11.26 -1.69 -45.78
CA ARG A 479 -11.30 -2.26 -44.42
C ARG A 479 -10.09 -3.17 -44.16
N ASP A 480 -9.42 -2.95 -43.05
CA ASP A 480 -8.27 -3.72 -42.57
C ASP A 480 -8.21 -3.64 -41.04
N ASP A 481 -8.61 -4.72 -40.38
CA ASP A 481 -8.71 -4.80 -38.92
C ASP A 481 -7.39 -4.45 -38.22
N VAL A 482 -6.26 -4.93 -38.74
CA VAL A 482 -4.93 -4.70 -38.14
C VAL A 482 -4.58 -3.21 -38.22
N ALA A 483 -4.76 -2.62 -39.41
CA ALA A 483 -4.51 -1.19 -39.59
C ALA A 483 -5.48 -0.30 -38.80
N GLU A 484 -6.76 -0.74 -38.62
CA GLU A 484 -7.77 -0.04 -37.83
C GLU A 484 -7.42 -0.08 -36.34
N ILE A 485 -7.03 -1.24 -35.81
CA ILE A 485 -6.56 -1.39 -34.42
C ILE A 485 -5.33 -0.53 -34.19
N GLU A 486 -4.35 -0.56 -35.09
CA GLU A 486 -3.11 0.21 -34.94
C GLU A 486 -3.37 1.72 -34.94
N ARG A 487 -4.21 2.23 -35.84
CA ARG A 487 -4.61 3.66 -35.83
C ARG A 487 -5.32 4.05 -34.54
N CYS A 488 -6.16 3.17 -34.01
CA CYS A 488 -6.86 3.37 -32.75
C CYS A 488 -5.88 3.35 -31.57
N ALA A 489 -4.94 2.41 -31.52
CA ALA A 489 -4.01 2.23 -30.42
C ALA A 489 -2.97 3.36 -30.31
N THR A 490 -2.51 3.85 -31.47
CA THR A 490 -1.41 4.83 -31.53
C THR A 490 -1.87 6.28 -31.37
N GLN A 491 -3.17 6.56 -31.33
CA GLN A 491 -3.70 7.93 -31.27
C GLN A 491 -3.20 8.76 -30.08
N PHE A 492 -2.81 8.12 -28.99
CA PHE A 492 -2.35 8.78 -27.78
C PHE A 492 -0.82 8.86 -27.66
N LEU A 493 -0.10 8.13 -28.50
CA LEU A 493 1.34 8.02 -28.39
C LEU A 493 2.05 9.18 -29.08
N PRO A 494 3.02 9.82 -28.44
CA PRO A 494 3.93 10.73 -29.09
C PRO A 494 4.69 10.01 -30.22
N LEU A 495 4.80 10.63 -31.40
CA LEU A 495 5.45 10.00 -32.57
C LEU A 495 6.87 9.47 -32.28
N PRO A 496 7.75 10.17 -31.53
CA PRO A 496 9.08 9.65 -31.21
C PRO A 496 9.05 8.37 -30.36
N SER A 497 7.99 8.17 -29.55
CA SER A 497 7.86 7.01 -28.67
C SER A 497 7.48 5.72 -29.40
N LEU A 498 7.11 5.81 -30.69
CA LEU A 498 6.81 4.64 -31.52
C LEU A 498 8.09 3.90 -31.97
N GLU A 499 9.25 4.56 -31.93
CA GLU A 499 10.53 3.98 -32.34
C GLU A 499 11.36 3.61 -31.10
N GLY A 500 11.28 2.36 -30.64
CA GLY A 500 12.08 1.86 -29.50
C GLY A 500 11.63 2.34 -28.13
N GLY A 501 10.31 2.43 -27.94
CA GLY A 501 9.67 3.08 -26.80
C GLY A 501 10.02 2.53 -25.42
N SER A 502 9.96 3.43 -24.43
CA SER A 502 10.06 3.12 -23.00
C SER A 502 9.03 2.06 -22.60
N ILE A 503 9.21 1.45 -21.43
CA ILE A 503 8.24 0.49 -20.88
C ILE A 503 6.84 1.14 -20.72
N ALA A 504 6.79 2.45 -20.44
CA ALA A 504 5.55 3.22 -20.40
C ALA A 504 4.87 3.27 -21.78
N ALA A 505 5.62 3.56 -22.85
CA ALA A 505 5.10 3.58 -24.22
C ALA A 505 4.54 2.21 -24.62
N GLN A 506 5.27 1.13 -24.31
CA GLN A 506 4.84 -0.23 -24.60
C GLN A 506 3.56 -0.60 -23.84
N ALA A 507 3.45 -0.28 -22.55
CA ALA A 507 2.27 -0.56 -21.75
C ALA A 507 1.04 0.23 -22.23
N VAL A 508 1.22 1.50 -22.56
CA VAL A 508 0.16 2.36 -23.10
C VAL A 508 -0.32 1.84 -24.45
N HIS A 509 0.60 1.48 -25.35
CA HIS A 509 0.26 0.89 -26.65
C HIS A 509 -0.48 -0.43 -26.49
N GLY A 510 0.02 -1.35 -25.64
CA GLY A 510 -0.58 -2.66 -25.42
C GLY A 510 -2.02 -2.54 -24.87
N VAL A 511 -2.23 -1.71 -23.87
CA VAL A 511 -3.57 -1.43 -23.30
C VAL A 511 -4.49 -0.81 -24.35
N ALA A 512 -4.03 0.19 -25.10
CA ALA A 512 -4.83 0.81 -26.15
C ALA A 512 -5.17 -0.20 -27.26
N SER A 513 -4.22 -1.03 -27.69
CA SER A 513 -4.45 -2.12 -28.66
C SER A 513 -5.47 -3.13 -28.16
N ARG A 514 -5.41 -3.49 -26.88
CA ARG A 514 -6.37 -4.39 -26.25
C ARG A 514 -7.78 -3.81 -26.23
N ILE A 515 -7.92 -2.53 -25.91
CA ILE A 515 -9.21 -1.82 -25.97
C ILE A 515 -9.77 -1.85 -27.39
N CYS A 516 -8.97 -1.42 -28.37
CA CYS A 516 -9.41 -1.31 -29.76
C CYS A 516 -9.76 -2.68 -30.37
N SER A 517 -8.94 -3.70 -30.13
CA SER A 517 -9.20 -5.06 -30.62
C SER A 517 -10.42 -5.70 -29.97
N SER A 518 -10.61 -5.53 -28.67
CA SER A 518 -11.79 -6.06 -27.97
C SER A 518 -13.09 -5.37 -28.41
N LEU A 519 -13.07 -4.05 -28.62
CA LEU A 519 -14.23 -3.33 -29.15
C LEU A 519 -14.54 -3.79 -30.59
N LEU A 520 -13.53 -3.94 -31.45
CA LEU A 520 -13.73 -4.45 -32.80
C LEU A 520 -14.27 -5.89 -32.80
N GLU A 521 -13.79 -6.74 -31.90
CA GLU A 521 -14.31 -8.10 -31.70
C GLU A 521 -15.76 -8.10 -31.24
N ALA A 522 -16.10 -7.30 -30.21
CA ALA A 522 -17.48 -7.18 -29.70
C ALA A 522 -18.43 -6.68 -30.80
N GLY A 523 -18.00 -5.71 -31.62
CA GLY A 523 -18.77 -5.20 -32.75
C GLY A 523 -19.07 -6.23 -33.85
N LYS A 524 -18.30 -7.32 -33.94
CA LYS A 524 -18.50 -8.40 -34.92
C LYS A 524 -19.38 -9.56 -34.41
N LYS A 525 -19.69 -9.62 -33.11
CA LYS A 525 -20.56 -10.65 -32.54
C LYS A 525 -21.97 -10.52 -33.09
N GLN A 526 -22.66 -11.64 -33.21
CA GLN A 526 -24.05 -11.68 -33.67
C GLN A 526 -25.07 -11.73 -32.53
N GLU A 527 -24.61 -12.05 -31.32
CA GLU A 527 -25.43 -12.19 -30.13
C GLU A 527 -24.99 -11.20 -29.04
N LEU A 528 -26.00 -10.51 -28.46
CA LEU A 528 -25.78 -9.44 -27.49
C LEU A 528 -24.93 -9.89 -26.28
N GLU A 529 -25.31 -11.03 -25.67
CA GLU A 529 -24.58 -11.51 -24.47
C GLU A 529 -23.11 -11.84 -24.78
N SER A 530 -22.85 -12.43 -25.95
CA SER A 530 -21.48 -12.71 -26.39
C SER A 530 -20.66 -11.43 -26.60
N ALA A 531 -21.27 -10.38 -27.13
CA ALA A 531 -20.61 -9.08 -27.31
C ALA A 531 -20.37 -8.37 -25.97
N VAL A 532 -21.36 -8.37 -25.08
CA VAL A 532 -21.25 -7.82 -23.72
C VAL A 532 -20.17 -8.53 -22.91
N GLN A 533 -20.05 -9.86 -23.08
CA GLN A 533 -19.03 -10.64 -22.35
C GLN A 533 -17.61 -10.25 -22.78
N VAL A 534 -17.35 -10.02 -24.07
CA VAL A 534 -16.04 -9.51 -24.52
C VAL A 534 -15.70 -8.17 -23.84
N VAL A 535 -16.68 -7.29 -23.69
CA VAL A 535 -16.44 -6.01 -22.99
C VAL A 535 -16.25 -6.20 -21.48
N ARG A 536 -16.99 -7.10 -20.85
CA ARG A 536 -16.78 -7.42 -19.42
C ARG A 536 -15.39 -8.01 -19.15
N ASP A 537 -14.93 -8.89 -20.03
CA ASP A 537 -13.57 -9.47 -19.95
C ASP A 537 -12.51 -8.39 -20.12
N LEU A 538 -12.75 -7.43 -21.01
CA LEU A 538 -11.88 -6.26 -21.18
C LEU A 538 -11.88 -5.39 -19.92
N VAL A 539 -13.03 -5.09 -19.34
CA VAL A 539 -13.13 -4.29 -18.09
C VAL A 539 -12.38 -5.00 -16.95
N GLY A 540 -12.56 -6.33 -16.82
CA GLY A 540 -11.82 -7.13 -15.84
C GLY A 540 -10.30 -7.13 -16.07
N TYR A 541 -9.84 -7.16 -17.33
CA TYR A 541 -8.43 -7.07 -17.67
C TYR A 541 -7.85 -5.69 -17.34
N LEU A 542 -8.56 -4.61 -17.63
CA LEU A 542 -8.10 -3.24 -17.39
C LEU A 542 -8.03 -2.89 -15.90
N ASP A 543 -8.97 -3.37 -15.10
CA ASP A 543 -9.08 -3.19 -13.64
C ASP A 543 -8.78 -1.74 -13.17
N TRP A 544 -9.37 -0.75 -13.85
CA TRP A 544 -9.10 0.66 -13.54
C TRP A 544 -9.73 1.10 -12.22
N ALA A 545 -8.95 1.75 -11.38
CA ALA A 545 -9.38 2.27 -10.07
C ALA A 545 -10.60 3.21 -10.15
N THR A 546 -10.76 3.94 -11.25
CA THR A 546 -11.86 4.88 -11.48
C THR A 546 -13.26 4.22 -11.47
N TRP A 547 -13.36 2.93 -11.77
CA TRP A 547 -14.66 2.22 -11.72
C TRP A 547 -15.17 1.97 -10.31
N LYS A 548 -14.30 2.08 -9.31
CA LYS A 548 -14.65 1.99 -7.89
C LYS A 548 -14.94 3.34 -7.23
N GLU A 549 -14.78 4.46 -7.96
CA GLU A 549 -15.07 5.79 -7.42
C GLU A 549 -16.57 5.99 -7.14
N CYS A 550 -16.89 6.57 -5.98
CA CYS A 550 -18.26 6.93 -5.63
C CYS A 550 -18.77 8.07 -6.52
N ARG A 551 -20.04 8.03 -6.82
CA ARG A 551 -20.70 9.12 -7.57
C ARG A 551 -21.44 10.04 -6.60
N GLY A 552 -20.90 11.25 -6.38
CA GLY A 552 -21.61 12.33 -5.73
C GLY A 552 -21.82 12.16 -4.23
N CYS A 553 -20.75 12.08 -3.45
CA CYS A 553 -20.86 12.14 -1.99
C CYS A 553 -21.36 13.50 -1.51
N ALA A 554 -22.13 13.51 -0.40
CA ALA A 554 -22.59 14.73 0.24
C ALA A 554 -21.42 15.51 0.85
N ALA A 555 -21.64 16.78 1.21
CA ALA A 555 -20.57 17.66 1.71
C ALA A 555 -19.90 17.19 3.01
N ASN A 556 -20.62 16.41 3.84
CA ASN A 556 -20.10 15.79 5.05
C ASN A 556 -19.51 14.40 4.82
N GLU A 557 -19.64 13.85 3.61
CA GLU A 557 -19.19 12.50 3.27
C GLU A 557 -17.86 12.51 2.50
N ILE A 558 -17.22 11.35 2.51
CA ILE A 558 -16.11 11.00 1.63
C ILE A 558 -16.40 9.64 0.98
N CYS A 559 -15.87 9.41 -0.20
CA CYS A 559 -15.86 8.08 -0.79
C CYS A 559 -14.78 7.25 -0.10
N VAL A 560 -15.17 6.14 0.52
CA VAL A 560 -14.28 5.36 1.39
C VAL A 560 -13.69 4.18 0.64
N VAL A 561 -12.39 4.05 0.69
CA VAL A 561 -11.58 2.90 0.29
C VAL A 561 -10.71 2.49 1.47
N PRO A 562 -10.28 1.23 1.61
CA PRO A 562 -9.40 0.86 2.71
C PRO A 562 -8.09 1.67 2.65
N ILE A 563 -7.78 2.36 3.74
CA ILE A 563 -6.52 3.08 3.95
C ILE A 563 -5.91 2.52 5.22
N TRP A 564 -4.77 1.84 5.09
CA TRP A 564 -4.17 1.16 6.23
C TRP A 564 -4.03 2.10 7.46
N PRO A 565 -4.34 1.63 8.67
CA PRO A 565 -4.80 0.29 9.06
C PRO A 565 -6.33 0.10 9.04
N MET A 566 -7.09 1.00 8.43
CA MET A 566 -8.54 1.10 8.46
C MET A 566 -9.18 0.61 7.17
N GLY A 567 -10.44 0.23 7.28
CA GLY A 567 -11.26 -0.20 6.15
C GLY A 567 -11.62 -1.67 6.19
N SER A 568 -12.77 -2.00 5.61
CA SER A 568 -13.31 -3.34 5.53
C SER A 568 -13.10 -3.95 4.14
N ILE A 569 -13.29 -5.26 4.02
CA ILE A 569 -13.34 -5.96 2.73
C ILE A 569 -14.40 -5.33 1.82
N GLN A 570 -15.56 -4.96 2.38
CA GLN A 570 -16.63 -4.29 1.64
C GLN A 570 -16.21 -2.92 1.09
N ASP A 571 -15.40 -2.15 1.83
CA ASP A 571 -14.88 -0.86 1.36
C ASP A 571 -13.92 -1.04 0.17
N TYR A 572 -13.24 -2.18 0.09
CA TYR A 572 -12.38 -2.51 -1.05
C TYR A 572 -13.16 -2.97 -2.27
N GLU A 573 -14.15 -3.88 -2.07
CA GLU A 573 -14.92 -4.47 -3.16
C GLU A 573 -15.91 -3.47 -3.78
N SER A 574 -16.55 -2.66 -2.93
CA SER A 574 -17.61 -1.74 -3.32
C SER A 574 -17.57 -0.46 -2.48
N PRO A 575 -16.63 0.45 -2.76
CA PRO A 575 -16.52 1.72 -2.05
C PRO A 575 -17.81 2.52 -2.06
N LYS A 576 -18.11 3.20 -0.94
CA LYS A 576 -19.34 4.00 -0.77
C LYS A 576 -19.05 5.33 -0.10
N CYS A 577 -19.93 6.30 -0.32
CA CYS A 577 -19.94 7.54 0.45
C CYS A 577 -20.31 7.25 1.90
N LYS A 578 -19.47 7.67 2.84
CA LYS A 578 -19.69 7.58 4.28
C LYS A 578 -19.34 8.90 4.96
N ASP A 579 -19.94 9.16 6.11
CA ASP A 579 -19.67 10.37 6.89
C ASP A 579 -18.18 10.45 7.27
N ALA A 580 -17.55 11.57 6.97
CA ALA A 580 -16.11 11.75 7.18
C ALA A 580 -15.69 11.75 8.67
N SER A 581 -16.63 11.95 9.61
CA SER A 581 -16.34 11.89 11.04
C SER A 581 -16.25 10.45 11.56
N SER A 582 -16.87 9.48 10.87
CA SER A 582 -16.83 8.06 11.20
C SER A 582 -16.86 7.20 9.93
N PRO A 583 -15.82 7.28 9.10
CA PRO A 583 -15.85 6.67 7.77
C PRO A 583 -15.71 5.14 7.78
N TYR A 584 -15.14 4.58 8.86
CA TYR A 584 -14.91 3.14 8.95
C TYR A 584 -15.76 2.51 10.03
N ASP A 585 -16.51 1.47 9.67
CA ASP A 585 -17.32 0.70 10.60
C ASP A 585 -16.42 -0.13 11.53
N GLN A 586 -16.74 -0.14 12.83
CA GLN A 586 -15.99 -0.92 13.82
C GLN A 586 -16.34 -2.42 13.77
N ASP A 587 -17.48 -2.76 13.18
CA ASP A 587 -18.03 -4.12 13.16
C ASP A 587 -17.71 -4.90 11.87
N GLY A 588 -17.06 -4.28 10.89
CA GLY A 588 -16.69 -4.91 9.62
C GLY A 588 -15.43 -5.75 9.71
N GLU A 589 -15.34 -6.82 8.91
CA GLU A 589 -14.10 -7.58 8.75
C GLU A 589 -13.00 -6.66 8.17
N ASN A 590 -11.91 -6.47 8.92
CA ASN A 590 -10.83 -5.59 8.52
C ASN A 590 -10.16 -6.11 7.25
N TYR A 591 -10.09 -5.25 6.22
CA TYR A 591 -9.45 -5.59 4.95
C TYR A 591 -7.99 -5.99 5.10
N TRP A 592 -7.25 -5.31 5.98
CA TRP A 592 -5.80 -5.49 6.13
C TRP A 592 -5.40 -6.74 6.92
N GLY A 593 -6.38 -7.45 7.54
CA GLY A 593 -6.11 -8.53 8.46
C GLY A 593 -5.66 -8.02 9.84
N GLY A 594 -5.34 -8.95 10.75
CA GLY A 594 -4.77 -8.57 12.05
C GLY A 594 -3.45 -7.83 11.84
N MET A 595 -3.23 -6.77 12.63
CA MET A 595 -1.91 -6.16 12.67
C MET A 595 -0.91 -7.23 13.11
N HIS A 596 0.08 -7.52 12.28
CA HIS A 596 1.23 -8.29 12.71
C HIS A 596 2.05 -7.39 13.63
N HIS A 597 1.88 -7.62 14.94
CA HIS A 597 2.61 -6.95 16.01
C HIS A 597 3.99 -7.55 16.19
#